data_17e38963d14a6b624a9d143f3ea7872c
#
_entry.id   17e38963d14a6b624a9d143f3ea7872c
#
_cell.length_a   1.000
_cell.length_b   1.000
_cell.length_c   1.000
_cell.angle_alpha   90.00
_cell.angle_beta   90.00
_cell.angle_gamma   90.00
#
_symmetry.space_group_name_H-M   'P 1'
#
loop_
_entity.id
_entity.type
_entity.pdbx_description
1 polymer ?
#
loop_
_entity_poly.entity_id
_entity_poly.type
_entity_poly.pdbx_seq_one_letter_code
_entity_poly.pdbx_strand_id
1 'polypeptide(L)'
;MLQSRVHDDPTEDTEAFKQAFRRHAAGVAVVTTLLPDGSPAGFTATSLASLAAVPPLATFNMAQVSSAWPAMVPGNRVIIHTLGPRSRQHAQRMAADRDLRFAGDHFTAGPHGIPVINDVTAWMLASVIEVHPVHANAVVIVQIEDGALGEPDEALLYHERTYMKPSGI
;
A
#
# COMPACT_ATOMS: atom_id res chain seq x y z
N MET A 1 0.92 10.42 -35.19
CA MET A 1 1.51 11.49 -34.38
C MET A 1 0.56 11.83 -33.25
N LEU A 2 0.84 11.39 -32.04
CA LEU A 2 0.06 11.75 -30.85
C LEU A 2 0.42 13.19 -30.49
N GLN A 3 -0.48 14.13 -30.74
CA GLN A 3 -0.32 15.49 -30.23
C GLN A 3 -0.52 15.46 -28.72
N SER A 4 0.55 15.68 -27.95
CA SER A 4 0.44 15.95 -26.53
C SER A 4 -0.27 17.29 -26.34
N ARG A 5 -1.52 17.26 -25.88
CA ARG A 5 -2.14 18.46 -25.32
C ARG A 5 -1.51 18.68 -23.95
N VAL A 6 -0.71 19.71 -23.82
CA VAL A 6 -0.28 20.22 -22.51
C VAL A 6 -1.51 20.93 -21.94
N HIS A 7 -2.10 20.36 -20.90
CA HIS A 7 -3.13 21.05 -20.13
C HIS A 7 -2.44 22.06 -19.21
N ASP A 8 -2.76 23.33 -19.38
CA ASP A 8 -2.17 24.41 -18.59
C ASP A 8 -2.75 24.49 -17.17
N ASP A 9 -3.88 23.82 -16.88
CA ASP A 9 -4.49 23.74 -15.55
C ASP A 9 -4.18 22.39 -14.89
N PRO A 10 -3.35 22.37 -13.83
CA PRO A 10 -3.01 21.12 -13.12
C PRO A 10 -4.18 20.49 -12.36
N THR A 11 -5.33 21.17 -12.26
CA THR A 11 -6.54 20.64 -11.61
C THR A 11 -7.48 19.98 -12.62
N GLU A 12 -7.22 20.11 -13.93
CA GLU A 12 -8.07 19.54 -14.96
C GLU A 12 -7.95 18.01 -15.00
N ASP A 13 -9.08 17.34 -14.89
CA ASP A 13 -9.19 15.89 -14.98
C ASP A 13 -8.99 15.40 -16.42
N THR A 14 -8.01 14.55 -16.63
CA THR A 14 -7.75 13.94 -17.93
C THR A 14 -8.42 12.58 -18.04
N GLU A 15 -9.43 12.42 -18.89
CA GLU A 15 -10.14 11.16 -19.10
C GLU A 15 -9.20 10.04 -19.55
N ALA A 16 -8.22 10.34 -20.42
CA ALA A 16 -7.21 9.37 -20.84
C ALA A 16 -6.39 8.81 -19.66
N PHE A 17 -6.03 9.66 -18.70
CA PHE A 17 -5.34 9.25 -17.47
C PHE A 17 -6.21 8.27 -16.65
N LYS A 18 -7.47 8.62 -16.40
CA LYS A 18 -8.42 7.79 -15.65
C LYS A 18 -8.60 6.42 -16.29
N GLN A 19 -8.81 6.38 -17.62
CA GLN A 19 -9.01 5.14 -18.37
C GLN A 19 -7.74 4.29 -18.42
N ALA A 20 -6.56 4.90 -18.60
CA ALA A 20 -5.30 4.18 -18.59
C ALA A 20 -5.05 3.50 -17.25
N PHE A 21 -5.20 4.22 -16.13
CA PHE A 21 -4.99 3.65 -14.80
C PHE A 21 -6.09 2.68 -14.37
N ARG A 22 -7.31 2.82 -14.88
CA ARG A 22 -8.36 1.82 -14.68
C ARG A 22 -7.99 0.47 -15.31
N ARG A 23 -7.35 0.48 -16.49
CA ARG A 23 -6.91 -0.71 -17.23
C ARG A 23 -5.53 -1.22 -16.79
N HIS A 24 -4.80 -0.45 -16.01
CA HIS A 24 -3.52 -0.87 -15.45
C HIS A 24 -3.74 -1.79 -14.25
N ALA A 25 -3.36 -3.06 -14.39
CA ALA A 25 -3.43 -4.00 -13.29
C ALA A 25 -2.35 -3.67 -12.23
N ALA A 26 -2.72 -3.67 -10.98
CA ALA A 26 -1.80 -3.42 -9.87
C ALA A 26 -1.85 -4.54 -8.84
N GLY A 27 -0.72 -4.88 -8.26
CA GLY A 27 -0.67 -5.71 -7.07
C GLY A 27 -1.33 -5.00 -5.88
N VAL A 28 -1.94 -5.76 -4.99
CA VAL A 28 -2.59 -5.22 -3.79
C VAL A 28 -1.71 -5.49 -2.58
N ALA A 29 -1.41 -4.44 -1.83
CA ALA A 29 -0.68 -4.50 -0.58
C ALA A 29 -1.48 -3.85 0.55
N VAL A 30 -1.16 -4.21 1.79
CA VAL A 30 -1.62 -3.52 2.99
C VAL A 30 -0.40 -2.97 3.72
N VAL A 31 -0.47 -1.72 4.14
CA VAL A 31 0.56 -1.09 4.98
C VAL A 31 -0.04 -0.85 6.36
N THR A 32 0.64 -1.31 7.40
CA THR A 32 0.28 -1.08 8.80
C THR A 32 1.39 -0.32 9.52
N THR A 33 1.02 0.42 10.54
CA THR A 33 1.94 1.20 11.37
C THR A 33 1.29 1.51 12.72
N LEU A 34 2.04 2.13 13.61
CA LEU A 34 1.52 2.75 14.83
C LEU A 34 1.55 4.27 14.70
N LEU A 35 0.48 4.91 15.13
CA LEU A 35 0.42 6.35 15.27
C LEU A 35 1.26 6.83 16.45
N PRO A 36 1.56 8.14 16.58
CA PRO A 36 2.31 8.67 17.71
C PRO A 36 1.74 8.34 19.09
N ASP A 37 0.43 8.12 19.19
CA ASP A 37 -0.26 7.71 20.43
C ASP A 37 -0.21 6.19 20.69
N GLY A 38 0.44 5.42 19.82
CA GLY A 38 0.55 3.97 19.89
C GLY A 38 -0.64 3.20 19.32
N SER A 39 -1.68 3.86 18.83
CA SER A 39 -2.82 3.20 18.20
C SER A 39 -2.46 2.69 16.79
N PRO A 40 -3.05 1.57 16.34
CA PRO A 40 -2.76 1.03 15.02
C PRO A 40 -3.41 1.88 13.92
N ALA A 41 -2.70 1.99 12.82
CA ALA A 41 -3.21 2.56 11.59
C ALA A 41 -2.78 1.71 10.39
N GLY A 42 -3.52 1.77 9.31
CA GLY A 42 -3.20 1.01 8.11
C GLY A 42 -4.12 1.37 6.95
N PHE A 43 -3.70 0.98 5.77
CA PHE A 43 -4.44 1.23 4.53
C PHE A 43 -4.07 0.21 3.46
N THR A 44 -4.93 0.09 2.47
CA THR A 44 -4.68 -0.71 1.26
C THR A 44 -3.98 0.15 0.23
N ALA A 45 -2.91 -0.35 -0.37
CA ALA A 45 -2.15 0.32 -1.41
C ALA A 45 -2.07 -0.54 -2.67
N THR A 46 -2.20 0.11 -3.83
CA THR A 46 -1.99 -0.49 -5.16
C THR A 46 -0.79 0.13 -5.88
N SER A 47 0.02 0.87 -5.16
CA SER A 47 1.17 1.63 -5.68
C SER A 47 2.52 1.10 -5.19
N LEU A 48 2.55 -0.06 -4.52
CA LEU A 48 3.79 -0.64 -4.05
C LEU A 48 4.70 -1.01 -5.22
N ALA A 49 5.94 -0.53 -5.18
CA ALA A 49 6.97 -0.86 -6.15
C ALA A 49 8.32 -1.11 -5.47
N SER A 50 9.08 -2.06 -5.99
CA SER A 50 10.50 -2.22 -5.65
C SER A 50 11.29 -1.07 -6.28
N LEU A 51 12.13 -0.41 -5.49
CA LEU A 51 12.99 0.69 -5.96
C LEU A 51 14.44 0.23 -6.17
N ALA A 52 14.98 -0.56 -5.25
CA ALA A 52 16.34 -1.09 -5.33
C ALA A 52 16.45 -2.39 -4.54
N ALA A 53 17.39 -3.24 -4.94
CA ALA A 53 17.68 -4.51 -4.26
C ALA A 53 18.77 -4.37 -3.19
N VAL A 54 19.71 -3.45 -3.38
CA VAL A 54 20.83 -3.21 -2.45
C VAL A 54 21.09 -1.69 -2.35
N PRO A 55 20.76 -1.05 -1.22
CA PRO A 55 19.94 -1.59 -0.13
C PRO A 55 18.52 -1.94 -0.60
N PRO A 56 17.78 -2.80 0.13
CA PRO A 56 16.43 -3.17 -0.27
C PRO A 56 15.46 -2.02 0.00
N LEU A 57 15.06 -1.32 -1.06
CA LEU A 57 14.18 -0.15 -1.03
C LEU A 57 12.88 -0.43 -1.75
N ALA A 58 11.81 0.11 -1.22
CA ALA A 58 10.49 0.12 -1.86
C ALA A 58 9.84 1.49 -1.77
N THR A 59 8.83 1.71 -2.60
CA THR A 59 8.01 2.93 -2.59
C THR A 59 6.54 2.59 -2.58
N PHE A 60 5.75 3.47 -2.01
CA PHE A 60 4.30 3.49 -2.18
C PHE A 60 3.77 4.92 -2.13
N ASN A 61 2.59 5.12 -2.66
CA ASN A 61 1.90 6.41 -2.65
C ASN A 61 0.75 6.37 -1.63
N MET A 62 0.44 7.51 -1.04
CA MET A 62 -0.70 7.66 -0.15
C MET A 62 -1.29 9.05 -0.20
N ALA A 63 -2.56 9.17 0.20
CA ALA A 63 -3.19 10.46 0.40
C ALA A 63 -2.84 11.02 1.79
N GLN A 64 -2.59 12.31 1.89
CA GLN A 64 -2.29 12.98 3.17
C GLN A 64 -3.50 13.04 4.13
N VAL A 65 -4.71 12.80 3.62
CA VAL A 65 -5.92 12.65 4.45
C VAL A 65 -6.04 11.25 5.08
N SER A 66 -5.17 10.31 4.73
CA SER A 66 -5.16 8.97 5.35
C SER A 66 -4.91 9.07 6.85
N SER A 67 -5.62 8.22 7.62
CA SER A 67 -5.40 8.12 9.07
C SER A 67 -3.99 7.66 9.45
N ALA A 68 -3.26 7.03 8.55
CA ALA A 68 -1.86 6.62 8.75
C ALA A 68 -0.85 7.74 8.44
N TRP A 69 -1.28 8.84 7.85
CA TRP A 69 -0.38 9.93 7.45
C TRP A 69 0.50 10.48 8.57
N PRO A 70 0.00 10.71 9.82
CA PRO A 70 0.84 11.22 10.91
C PRO A 70 2.01 10.32 11.28
N ALA A 71 1.97 9.04 10.90
CA ALA A 71 3.06 8.09 11.13
C ALA A 71 4.11 8.09 10.00
N MET A 72 3.86 8.75 8.88
CA MET A 72 4.77 8.77 7.73
C MET A 72 5.85 9.85 7.92
N VAL A 73 6.74 9.60 8.84
CA VAL A 73 7.90 10.46 9.13
C VAL A 73 9.18 9.63 9.08
N PRO A 74 10.31 10.20 8.59
CA PRO A 74 11.59 9.49 8.57
C PRO A 74 11.96 8.91 9.94
N GLY A 75 12.40 7.66 9.95
CA GLY A 75 12.75 6.90 11.15
C GLY A 75 11.59 6.09 11.76
N ASN A 76 10.34 6.38 11.40
CA ASN A 76 9.22 5.55 11.84
C ASN A 76 9.16 4.25 11.03
N ARG A 77 8.48 3.24 11.56
CA ARG A 77 8.38 1.92 10.95
C ARG A 77 6.99 1.61 10.45
N VAL A 78 6.96 0.85 9.37
CA VAL A 78 5.75 0.29 8.77
C VAL A 78 5.95 -1.19 8.54
N ILE A 79 4.86 -1.95 8.45
CA ILE A 79 4.88 -3.31 7.91
C ILE A 79 4.09 -3.31 6.61
N ILE A 80 4.70 -3.80 5.55
CA ILE A 80 4.11 -3.94 4.23
C ILE A 80 3.76 -5.41 4.02
N HIS A 81 2.51 -5.67 3.65
CA HIS A 81 2.00 -7.02 3.41
C HIS A 81 1.68 -7.19 1.93
N THR A 82 2.19 -8.25 1.32
CA THR A 82 1.74 -8.69 0.01
C THR A 82 0.61 -9.70 0.19
N LEU A 83 -0.41 -9.60 -0.65
CA LEU A 83 -1.67 -10.32 -0.48
C LEU A 83 -1.89 -11.34 -1.59
N GLY A 84 -2.64 -12.39 -1.23
CA GLY A 84 -3.22 -13.35 -2.15
C GLY A 84 -4.75 -13.38 -2.04
N PRO A 85 -5.44 -14.19 -2.86
CA PRO A 85 -6.89 -14.36 -2.80
C PRO A 85 -7.43 -14.69 -1.41
N ARG A 86 -6.71 -15.47 -0.59
CA ARG A 86 -7.10 -15.80 0.79
C ARG A 86 -7.22 -14.58 1.69
N SER A 87 -6.39 -13.55 1.46
CA SER A 87 -6.38 -12.33 2.26
C SER A 87 -7.15 -11.17 1.61
N ARG A 88 -7.93 -11.41 0.55
CA ARG A 88 -8.74 -10.38 -0.14
C ARG A 88 -9.62 -9.58 0.82
N GLN A 89 -10.28 -10.27 1.76
CA GLN A 89 -11.14 -9.61 2.75
C GLN A 89 -10.37 -8.62 3.63
N HIS A 90 -9.08 -8.86 3.90
CA HIS A 90 -8.24 -7.94 4.67
C HIS A 90 -7.93 -6.68 3.88
N ALA A 91 -7.69 -6.80 2.56
CA ALA A 91 -7.54 -5.64 1.69
C ALA A 91 -8.80 -4.77 1.67
N GLN A 92 -9.98 -5.39 1.57
CA GLN A 92 -11.25 -4.70 1.62
C GLN A 92 -11.47 -3.99 2.96
N ARG A 93 -11.15 -4.65 4.07
CA ARG A 93 -11.26 -4.09 5.42
C ARG A 93 -10.35 -2.88 5.61
N MET A 94 -9.11 -2.96 5.14
CA MET A 94 -8.14 -1.86 5.24
C MET A 94 -8.47 -0.68 4.31
N ALA A 95 -9.30 -0.87 3.30
CA ALA A 95 -9.84 0.18 2.43
C ALA A 95 -11.15 0.77 2.95
N ALA A 96 -11.80 0.14 3.94
CA ALA A 96 -13.07 0.56 4.52
C ALA A 96 -12.89 1.64 5.60
N ASP A 97 -13.95 1.91 6.35
CA ASP A 97 -13.97 2.86 7.46
C ASP A 97 -12.82 2.61 8.45
N ARG A 98 -12.18 3.69 8.88
CA ARG A 98 -11.05 3.68 9.80
C ARG A 98 -11.32 2.85 11.05
N ASP A 99 -12.49 3.02 11.66
CA ASP A 99 -12.84 2.40 12.94
C ASP A 99 -13.04 0.87 12.83
N LEU A 100 -13.22 0.36 11.62
CA LEU A 100 -13.42 -1.06 11.36
C LEU A 100 -12.12 -1.80 11.00
N ARG A 101 -11.06 -1.09 10.64
CA ARG A 101 -9.83 -1.69 10.09
C ARG A 101 -9.15 -2.65 11.06
N PHE A 102 -9.16 -2.35 12.34
CA PHE A 102 -8.54 -3.16 13.40
C PHE A 102 -9.54 -3.72 14.40
N ALA A 103 -10.82 -3.71 14.07
CA ALA A 103 -11.84 -4.41 14.82
C ALA A 103 -11.85 -5.91 14.46
N GLY A 104 -11.52 -6.80 15.40
CA GLY A 104 -11.50 -8.23 15.19
C GLY A 104 -10.11 -8.86 15.39
N ASP A 105 -9.96 -10.09 14.92
CA ASP A 105 -8.82 -10.98 15.17
C ASP A 105 -8.00 -11.30 13.90
N HIS A 106 -8.12 -10.48 12.85
CA HIS A 106 -7.48 -10.69 11.55
C HIS A 106 -6.01 -10.24 11.50
N PHE A 107 -5.43 -9.89 12.64
CA PHE A 107 -4.02 -9.50 12.78
C PHE A 107 -3.45 -9.95 14.12
N THR A 108 -2.14 -9.99 14.21
CA THR A 108 -1.37 -10.24 15.44
C THR A 108 -0.36 -9.11 15.67
N ALA A 109 0.12 -8.97 16.90
CA ALA A 109 1.19 -8.02 17.18
C ALA A 109 2.50 -8.52 16.56
N GLY A 110 3.06 -7.75 15.66
CA GLY A 110 4.34 -8.00 15.01
C GLY A 110 5.51 -7.25 15.64
N PRO A 111 6.64 -7.14 14.93
CA PRO A 111 7.78 -6.37 15.39
C PRO A 111 7.39 -4.93 15.76
N HIS A 112 7.95 -4.45 16.86
CA HIS A 112 7.66 -3.13 17.44
C HIS A 112 6.19 -2.89 17.80
N GLY A 113 5.40 -3.95 17.95
CA GLY A 113 3.95 -3.85 18.22
C GLY A 113 3.10 -3.48 17.01
N ILE A 114 3.68 -3.37 15.82
CA ILE A 114 2.95 -3.04 14.59
C ILE A 114 2.12 -4.26 14.16
N PRO A 115 0.84 -4.07 13.79
CA PRO A 115 -0.01 -5.20 13.38
C PRO A 115 0.53 -5.92 12.14
N VAL A 116 0.65 -7.24 12.22
CA VAL A 116 0.85 -8.13 11.07
C VAL A 116 -0.49 -8.77 10.72
N ILE A 117 -0.93 -8.57 9.49
CA ILE A 117 -2.20 -9.11 8.99
C ILE A 117 -2.06 -10.62 8.74
N ASN A 118 -3.09 -11.38 9.09
CA ASN A 118 -3.11 -12.82 8.88
C ASN A 118 -3.29 -13.20 7.40
N ASP A 119 -2.93 -14.43 7.05
CA ASP A 119 -3.16 -15.04 5.73
C ASP A 119 -2.50 -14.30 4.55
N VAL A 120 -1.48 -13.50 4.81
CA VAL A 120 -0.72 -12.79 3.76
C VAL A 120 0.34 -13.68 3.13
N THR A 121 0.75 -13.37 1.90
CA THR A 121 1.81 -14.13 1.19
C THR A 121 3.20 -13.77 1.70
N ALA A 122 3.38 -12.54 2.18
CA ALA A 122 4.58 -12.09 2.86
C ALA A 122 4.29 -10.82 3.66
N TRP A 123 5.11 -10.56 4.67
CA TRP A 123 5.19 -9.24 5.31
C TRP A 123 6.63 -8.77 5.40
N MET A 124 6.85 -7.48 5.35
CA MET A 124 8.15 -6.83 5.39
C MET A 124 8.11 -5.67 6.37
N LEU A 125 8.97 -5.72 7.39
CA LEU A 125 9.23 -4.58 8.27
C LEU A 125 10.12 -3.60 7.53
N ALA A 126 9.77 -2.32 7.54
CA ALA A 126 10.52 -1.29 6.86
C ALA A 126 10.57 0.00 7.68
N SER A 127 11.66 0.74 7.56
CA SER A 127 11.77 2.12 8.06
C SER A 127 11.47 3.12 6.95
N VAL A 128 10.71 4.14 7.27
CA VAL A 128 10.49 5.29 6.39
C VAL A 128 11.80 6.07 6.32
N ILE A 129 12.34 6.28 5.11
CA ILE A 129 13.57 7.05 4.91
C ILE A 129 13.32 8.42 4.32
N GLU A 130 12.37 8.52 3.39
CA GLU A 130 11.99 9.79 2.78
C GLU A 130 10.48 9.85 2.53
N VAL A 131 9.93 11.05 2.62
CA VAL A 131 8.54 11.34 2.31
C VAL A 131 8.50 12.59 1.44
N HIS A 132 7.90 12.46 0.26
CA HIS A 132 7.79 13.55 -0.71
C HIS A 132 6.31 13.93 -0.90
N PRO A 133 5.81 14.94 -0.18
CA PRO A 133 4.47 15.45 -0.42
C PRO A 133 4.34 16.07 -1.81
N VAL A 134 3.26 15.73 -2.50
CA VAL A 134 2.90 16.30 -3.81
C VAL A 134 1.40 16.59 -3.80
N HIS A 135 1.04 17.87 -3.74
CA HIS A 135 -0.35 18.31 -3.55
C HIS A 135 -0.99 17.61 -2.33
N ALA A 136 -2.13 16.95 -2.50
CA ALA A 136 -2.84 16.23 -1.44
C ALA A 136 -2.34 14.79 -1.19
N ASN A 137 -1.30 14.37 -1.88
CA ASN A 137 -0.72 13.03 -1.82
C ASN A 137 0.77 13.08 -1.44
N ALA A 138 1.38 11.92 -1.32
CA ALA A 138 2.82 11.79 -1.09
C ALA A 138 3.36 10.48 -1.68
N VAL A 139 4.63 10.51 -2.06
CA VAL A 139 5.44 9.31 -2.30
C VAL A 139 6.24 9.02 -1.04
N VAL A 140 6.18 7.80 -0.55
CA VAL A 140 6.92 7.35 0.63
C VAL A 140 7.98 6.34 0.18
N ILE A 141 9.23 6.56 0.58
CA ILE A 141 10.36 5.66 0.33
C ILE A 141 10.72 4.98 1.62
N VAL A 142 10.81 3.67 1.59
CA VAL A 142 11.12 2.84 2.76
C VAL A 142 12.29 1.91 2.49
N GLN A 143 13.05 1.60 3.53
CA GLN A 143 14.08 0.57 3.52
C GLN A 143 13.59 -0.65 4.29
N ILE A 144 13.65 -1.81 3.65
CA ILE A 144 13.26 -3.07 4.27
C ILE A 144 14.34 -3.49 5.28
N GLU A 145 13.93 -3.81 6.50
CA GLU A 145 14.81 -4.23 7.59
C GLU A 145 14.71 -5.71 7.89
N ASP A 146 13.52 -6.30 7.77
CA ASP A 146 13.22 -7.69 8.10
C ASP A 146 11.95 -8.14 7.38
N GLY A 147 11.58 -9.40 7.49
CA GLY A 147 10.33 -9.92 6.94
C GLY A 147 10.24 -11.43 6.99
N ALA A 148 9.07 -11.94 6.62
CA ALA A 148 8.84 -13.36 6.48
C ALA A 148 7.86 -13.66 5.35
N LEU A 149 8.03 -14.82 4.73
CA LEU A 149 7.07 -15.38 3.80
C LEU A 149 5.94 -16.04 4.59
N GLY A 150 4.72 -15.85 4.14
CA GLY A 150 3.55 -16.60 4.57
C GLY A 150 3.36 -17.87 3.73
N GLU A 151 2.20 -18.51 3.92
CA GLU A 151 1.82 -19.64 3.07
C GLU A 151 1.70 -19.21 1.60
N PRO A 152 2.21 -20.03 0.67
CA PRO A 152 2.11 -19.74 -0.76
C PRO A 152 0.64 -19.52 -1.20
N ASP A 153 0.45 -18.51 -2.03
CA ASP A 153 -0.82 -18.19 -2.66
C ASP A 153 -0.55 -17.48 -3.99
N GLU A 154 -1.57 -17.35 -4.83
CA GLU A 154 -1.47 -16.51 -6.03
C GLU A 154 -1.42 -15.02 -5.63
N ALA A 155 -0.97 -14.15 -6.53
CA ALA A 155 -1.00 -12.71 -6.26
C ALA A 155 -2.43 -12.17 -6.26
N LEU A 156 -2.76 -11.27 -5.34
CA LEU A 156 -3.99 -10.48 -5.42
C LEU A 156 -3.75 -9.25 -6.29
N LEU A 157 -4.54 -9.13 -7.33
CA LEU A 157 -4.50 -8.01 -8.28
C LEU A 157 -5.75 -7.14 -8.14
N TYR A 158 -5.62 -5.88 -8.49
CA TYR A 158 -6.72 -4.94 -8.66
C TYR A 158 -6.71 -4.37 -10.08
N HIS A 159 -7.79 -4.61 -10.81
CA HIS A 159 -7.92 -4.23 -12.20
C HIS A 159 -9.38 -3.90 -12.50
N GLU A 160 -9.63 -2.81 -13.19
CA GLU A 160 -10.98 -2.33 -13.53
C GLU A 160 -11.94 -2.31 -12.33
N ARG A 161 -11.43 -1.87 -11.16
CA ARG A 161 -12.16 -1.79 -9.88
C ARG A 161 -12.60 -3.14 -9.32
N THR A 162 -11.95 -4.23 -9.74
CA THR A 162 -12.26 -5.58 -9.29
C THR A 162 -10.99 -6.27 -8.77
N TYR A 163 -11.12 -7.00 -7.66
CA TYR A 163 -10.06 -7.89 -7.21
C TYR A 163 -10.05 -9.15 -8.07
N MET A 164 -8.86 -9.56 -8.48
CA MET A 164 -8.66 -10.75 -9.30
C MET A 164 -7.31 -11.41 -9.00
N LYS A 165 -7.11 -12.57 -9.55
CA LYS A 165 -5.85 -13.32 -9.51
C LYS A 165 -5.29 -13.48 -10.93
N PRO A 166 -3.96 -13.71 -11.07
CA PRO A 166 -3.37 -13.99 -12.36
C PRO A 166 -3.99 -15.24 -13.03
N SER A 167 -4.05 -15.22 -14.36
CA SER A 167 -4.23 -16.42 -15.15
C SER A 167 -3.15 -16.47 -16.24
N GLY A 168 -2.74 -17.68 -16.62
CA GLY A 168 -1.82 -17.86 -17.75
C GLY A 168 -2.44 -17.39 -19.07
N ILE A 169 -1.60 -16.98 -20.01
CA ILE A 169 -1.95 -16.67 -21.41
C ILE A 169 -1.68 -17.88 -22.32
#